data_6253dacaf1c27df41e722632d4738862
#
_entry.id   6253dacaf1c27df41e722632d4738862
#
_cell.length_a   1.000
_cell.length_b   1.000
_cell.length_c   1.000
_cell.angle_alpha   90.00
_cell.angle_beta   90.00
_cell.angle_gamma   90.00
#
_symmetry.space_group_name_H-M   'P 1'
#
loop_
_entity.id
_entity.type
_entity.pdbx_description
1 polymer ?
#
loop_
_entity_poly.entity_id
_entity_poly.type
_entity_poly.pdbx_seq_one_letter_code
_entity_poly.pdbx_strand_id
1 'polypeptide(L)'
;MNKANITKAQLIEQINLWKQQAISAEQLQDWMVTHYDPDEVDVGLGEPEWTVEAMNIVMNEYEIAKLDKFRQENAQLGIDFIECDESRFNQTRHLFLQQGFKD
;
A
#
# COMPACT_ATOMS: atom_id res chain seq x y z
N MET A 1 1.90 16.61 -20.64
CA MET A 1 0.82 15.76 -20.14
C MET A 1 0.88 15.65 -18.63
N ASN A 2 -0.27 15.66 -17.99
CA ASN A 2 -0.32 15.48 -16.55
C ASN A 2 -0.03 14.01 -16.21
N LYS A 3 0.73 13.80 -15.15
CA LYS A 3 0.94 12.45 -14.63
C LYS A 3 -0.37 11.92 -14.08
N ALA A 4 -0.59 10.61 -14.18
CA ALA A 4 -1.64 9.94 -13.42
C ALA A 4 -1.35 10.09 -11.93
N ASN A 5 -2.37 10.06 -11.11
CA ASN A 5 -2.24 10.18 -9.66
C ASN A 5 -2.97 9.04 -8.98
N ILE A 6 -2.27 8.35 -8.06
CA ILE A 6 -2.87 7.33 -7.22
C ILE A 6 -3.24 8.00 -5.91
N THR A 7 -4.54 8.07 -5.63
CA THR A 7 -5.03 8.68 -4.39
C THR A 7 -4.95 7.70 -3.23
N LYS A 8 -4.90 8.25 -2.02
CA LYS A 8 -4.98 7.46 -0.80
C LYS A 8 -6.21 6.54 -0.81
N ALA A 9 -7.36 7.08 -1.23
CA ALA A 9 -8.61 6.32 -1.28
C ALA A 9 -8.53 5.14 -2.26
N GLN A 10 -7.91 5.33 -3.42
CA GLN A 10 -7.74 4.25 -4.41
C GLN A 10 -6.88 3.12 -3.87
N LEU A 11 -5.77 3.46 -3.22
CA LEU A 11 -4.87 2.46 -2.66
C LEU A 11 -5.57 1.67 -1.54
N ILE A 12 -6.23 2.36 -0.63
CA ILE A 12 -6.97 1.72 0.47
C ILE A 12 -8.07 0.81 -0.10
N GLU A 13 -8.78 1.26 -1.14
CA GLU A 13 -9.83 0.45 -1.77
C GLU A 13 -9.28 -0.87 -2.30
N GLN A 14 -8.13 -0.84 -2.97
CA GLN A 14 -7.52 -2.08 -3.49
C GLN A 14 -7.15 -3.04 -2.38
N ILE A 15 -6.57 -2.53 -1.28
CA ILE A 15 -6.20 -3.37 -0.15
C ILE A 15 -7.47 -3.93 0.52
N ASN A 16 -8.54 -3.14 0.63
CA ASN A 16 -9.82 -3.59 1.18
C ASN A 16 -10.46 -4.69 0.31
N LEU A 17 -10.40 -4.56 -1.02
CA LEU A 17 -10.92 -5.59 -1.92
C LEU A 17 -10.20 -6.92 -1.70
N TRP A 18 -8.90 -6.88 -1.50
CA TRP A 18 -8.11 -8.07 -1.18
C TRP A 18 -8.47 -8.61 0.21
N LYS A 19 -8.58 -7.72 1.19
CA LYS A 19 -8.96 -8.09 2.56
C LYS A 19 -10.29 -8.83 2.59
N GLN A 20 -11.24 -8.39 1.75
CA GLN A 20 -12.58 -8.98 1.65
C GLN A 20 -12.64 -10.18 0.70
N GLN A 21 -11.51 -10.59 0.14
CA GLN A 21 -11.40 -11.68 -0.83
C GLN A 21 -12.12 -11.41 -2.15
N ALA A 22 -12.41 -10.15 -2.46
CA ALA A 22 -12.99 -9.75 -3.74
C ALA A 22 -11.96 -9.83 -4.87
N ILE A 23 -10.68 -9.66 -4.54
CA ILE A 23 -9.57 -9.88 -5.48
C ILE A 23 -8.53 -10.78 -4.81
N SER A 24 -7.71 -11.45 -5.62
CA SER A 24 -6.63 -12.30 -5.14
C SER A 24 -5.38 -11.48 -4.82
N ALA A 25 -4.41 -12.09 -4.13
CA ALA A 25 -3.09 -11.47 -3.91
C ALA A 25 -2.41 -11.16 -5.24
N GLU A 26 -2.53 -12.04 -6.23
CA GLU A 26 -1.97 -11.80 -7.55
C GLU A 26 -2.58 -10.57 -8.21
N GLN A 27 -3.89 -10.42 -8.12
CA GLN A 27 -4.58 -9.25 -8.68
C GLN A 27 -4.16 -7.96 -7.97
N LEU A 28 -4.01 -8.00 -6.64
CA LEU A 28 -3.50 -6.85 -5.87
C LEU A 28 -2.09 -6.48 -6.32
N GLN A 29 -1.21 -7.48 -6.44
CA GLN A 29 0.17 -7.23 -6.89
C GLN A 29 0.20 -6.68 -8.32
N ASP A 30 -0.61 -7.21 -9.22
CA ASP A 30 -0.70 -6.72 -10.60
C ASP A 30 -1.14 -5.26 -10.63
N TRP A 31 -2.08 -4.87 -9.78
CA TRP A 31 -2.51 -3.48 -9.68
C TRP A 31 -1.35 -2.59 -9.21
N MET A 32 -0.57 -3.05 -8.21
CA MET A 32 0.60 -2.29 -7.74
C MET A 32 1.65 -2.16 -8.84
N VAL A 33 1.98 -3.25 -9.52
CA VAL A 33 2.97 -3.23 -10.61
C VAL A 33 2.54 -2.29 -11.73
N THR A 34 1.24 -2.30 -12.07
CA THR A 34 0.71 -1.48 -13.15
C THR A 34 0.73 0.01 -12.80
N HIS A 35 0.47 0.36 -11.55
CA HIS A 35 0.25 1.76 -11.14
C HIS A 35 1.41 2.38 -10.38
N TYR A 36 2.30 1.59 -9.79
CA TYR A 36 3.41 2.14 -9.03
C TYR A 36 4.60 2.40 -9.94
N ASP A 37 4.64 3.61 -10.49
CA ASP A 37 5.74 4.07 -11.35
C ASP A 37 6.07 5.50 -10.93
N PRO A 38 7.07 5.69 -10.03
CA PRO A 38 7.39 7.02 -9.51
C PRO A 38 7.73 8.05 -10.58
N ASP A 39 8.21 7.63 -11.74
CA ASP A 39 8.56 8.54 -12.83
C ASP A 39 7.34 9.00 -13.62
N GLU A 40 6.30 8.19 -13.70
CA GLU A 40 5.14 8.44 -14.57
C GLU A 40 3.84 8.65 -13.79
N VAL A 41 3.80 8.28 -12.50
CA VAL A 41 2.60 8.33 -11.68
C VAL A 41 2.91 9.01 -10.35
N ASP A 42 2.12 10.03 -10.01
CA ASP A 42 2.20 10.63 -8.67
C ASP A 42 1.44 9.76 -7.68
N VAL A 43 1.95 9.68 -6.46
CA VAL A 43 1.32 8.92 -5.38
C VAL A 43 0.99 9.88 -4.25
N GLY A 44 -0.29 9.96 -3.90
CA GLY A 44 -0.73 10.75 -2.75
C GLY A 44 -0.61 12.25 -2.94
N LEU A 45 -0.81 12.75 -4.16
CA LEU A 45 -0.73 14.18 -4.44
C LEU A 45 -1.68 14.94 -3.51
N GLY A 46 -1.14 15.95 -2.81
CA GLY A 46 -1.93 16.76 -1.87
C GLY A 46 -2.00 16.20 -0.45
N GLU A 47 -1.50 15.00 -0.22
CA GLU A 47 -1.48 14.40 1.11
C GLU A 47 -0.27 14.89 1.91
N PRO A 48 -0.32 14.79 3.26
CA PRO A 48 0.86 15.08 4.08
C PRO A 48 2.05 14.22 3.70
N GLU A 49 3.26 14.72 3.96
CA GLU A 49 4.50 14.05 3.61
C GLU A 49 4.59 12.63 4.16
N TRP A 50 4.20 12.41 5.42
CA TRP A 50 4.23 11.07 6.03
C TRP A 50 3.24 10.12 5.38
N THR A 51 2.09 10.62 4.89
CA THR A 51 1.11 9.81 4.17
C THR A 51 1.65 9.39 2.81
N VAL A 52 2.26 10.31 2.08
CA VAL A 52 2.88 9.99 0.79
C VAL A 52 3.97 8.93 0.97
N GLU A 53 4.81 9.08 2.00
CA GLU A 53 5.85 8.11 2.28
C GLU A 53 5.27 6.73 2.62
N ALA A 54 4.21 6.69 3.44
CA ALA A 54 3.54 5.43 3.78
C ALA A 54 2.97 4.75 2.54
N MET A 55 2.31 5.52 1.66
CA MET A 55 1.76 4.98 0.43
C MET A 55 2.85 4.38 -0.46
N ASN A 56 3.97 5.09 -0.61
CA ASN A 56 5.10 4.58 -1.40
C ASN A 56 5.67 3.30 -0.82
N ILE A 57 5.83 3.22 0.50
CA ILE A 57 6.34 2.02 1.16
C ILE A 57 5.39 0.85 0.94
N VAL A 58 4.09 1.06 1.16
CA VAL A 58 3.09 0.00 1.01
C VAL A 58 3.06 -0.53 -0.43
N MET A 59 2.99 0.37 -1.40
CA MET A 59 2.94 -0.03 -2.81
C MET A 59 4.21 -0.78 -3.22
N ASN A 60 5.38 -0.28 -2.80
CA ASN A 60 6.65 -0.91 -3.12
C ASN A 60 6.74 -2.32 -2.52
N GLU A 61 6.35 -2.49 -1.26
CA GLU A 61 6.43 -3.78 -0.60
C GLU A 61 5.51 -4.81 -1.26
N TYR A 62 4.27 -4.43 -1.59
CA TYR A 62 3.36 -5.35 -2.29
C TYR A 62 3.83 -5.66 -3.71
N GLU A 63 4.48 -4.71 -4.37
CA GLU A 63 5.01 -4.93 -5.73
C GLU A 63 6.11 -5.99 -5.76
N ILE A 64 7.01 -5.98 -4.79
CA ILE A 64 8.21 -6.82 -4.82
C ILE A 64 8.08 -8.13 -4.03
N ALA A 65 7.10 -8.24 -3.12
CA ALA A 65 6.96 -9.43 -2.29
C ALA A 65 6.50 -10.62 -3.13
N LYS A 66 6.95 -11.82 -2.75
CA LYS A 66 6.44 -13.06 -3.35
C LYS A 66 4.99 -13.26 -2.92
N LEU A 67 4.17 -13.78 -3.82
CA LEU A 67 2.74 -13.96 -3.56
C LEU A 67 2.46 -14.81 -2.32
N ASP A 68 3.25 -15.85 -2.09
CA ASP A 68 3.08 -16.73 -0.93
C ASP A 68 3.46 -16.08 0.40
N LYS A 69 4.04 -14.88 0.36
CA LYS A 69 4.38 -14.11 1.57
C LYS A 69 3.28 -13.15 2.00
N PHE A 70 2.27 -12.93 1.17
CA PHE A 70 1.18 -12.00 1.49
C PHE A 70 0.33 -12.58 2.63
N ARG A 71 0.05 -11.74 3.63
CA ARG A 71 -0.82 -12.12 4.76
C ARG A 71 -2.14 -11.37 4.66
N GLN A 72 -3.14 -12.01 4.05
CA GLN A 72 -4.46 -11.40 3.90
C GLN A 72 -5.09 -11.06 5.25
N GLU A 73 -4.90 -11.90 6.25
CA GLU A 73 -5.40 -11.68 7.61
C GLU A 73 -4.83 -10.42 8.26
N ASN A 74 -3.70 -9.93 7.75
CA ASN A 74 -3.04 -8.73 8.25
C ASN A 74 -3.11 -7.55 7.25
N ALA A 75 -4.02 -7.62 6.28
CA ALA A 75 -4.20 -6.54 5.30
C ALA A 75 -4.48 -5.18 5.96
N GLN A 76 -5.17 -5.20 7.10
CA GLN A 76 -5.51 -3.97 7.83
C GLN A 76 -4.26 -3.19 8.28
N LEU A 77 -3.13 -3.88 8.51
CA LEU A 77 -1.89 -3.21 8.93
C LEU A 77 -1.41 -2.21 7.87
N GLY A 78 -1.54 -2.56 6.59
CA GLY A 78 -1.20 -1.64 5.51
C GLY A 78 -2.13 -0.43 5.47
N ILE A 79 -3.41 -0.65 5.67
CA ILE A 79 -4.41 0.43 5.71
C ILE A 79 -4.13 1.35 6.89
N ASP A 80 -3.88 0.79 8.08
CA ASP A 80 -3.59 1.56 9.28
C ASP A 80 -2.35 2.43 9.11
N PHE A 81 -1.32 1.90 8.43
CA PHE A 81 -0.11 2.64 8.14
C PHE A 81 -0.40 3.83 7.21
N ILE A 82 -1.19 3.62 6.15
CA ILE A 82 -1.54 4.68 5.21
C ILE A 82 -2.38 5.77 5.90
N GLU A 83 -3.25 5.39 6.83
CA GLU A 83 -4.16 6.31 7.51
C GLU A 83 -3.60 6.92 8.79
N CYS A 84 -2.40 6.55 9.22
CA CYS A 84 -1.85 7.03 10.48
C CYS A 84 -1.51 8.53 10.42
N ASP A 85 -1.45 9.15 11.62
CA ASP A 85 -0.89 10.49 11.76
C ASP A 85 0.64 10.41 11.89
N GLU A 86 1.28 11.57 11.87
CA GLU A 86 2.75 11.64 11.94
C GLU A 86 3.29 10.99 13.21
N SER A 87 2.61 11.16 14.34
CA SER A 87 3.08 10.64 15.64
C SER A 87 3.11 9.11 15.68
N ARG A 88 2.30 8.43 14.85
CA ARG A 88 2.22 6.97 14.83
C ARG A 88 2.93 6.34 13.64
N PHE A 89 3.54 7.16 12.80
CA PHE A 89 4.17 6.69 11.55
C PHE A 89 5.16 5.55 11.80
N ASN A 90 6.10 5.72 12.73
CA ASN A 90 7.13 4.71 12.97
C ASN A 90 6.54 3.40 13.53
N GLN A 91 5.56 3.51 14.41
CA GLN A 91 4.90 2.34 14.99
C GLN A 91 4.13 1.55 13.94
N THR A 92 3.30 2.23 13.15
CA THR A 92 2.49 1.57 12.12
C THR A 92 3.35 1.02 10.99
N ARG A 93 4.42 1.72 10.63
CA ARG A 93 5.40 1.24 9.66
C ARG A 93 6.03 -0.07 10.11
N HIS A 94 6.47 -0.12 11.37
CA HIS A 94 7.10 -1.30 11.93
C HIS A 94 6.14 -2.50 11.91
N LEU A 95 4.89 -2.29 12.35
CA LEU A 95 3.89 -3.36 12.34
C LEU A 95 3.62 -3.88 10.93
N PHE A 96 3.47 -2.97 9.96
CA PHE A 96 3.24 -3.38 8.58
C PHE A 96 4.41 -4.20 8.04
N LEU A 97 5.65 -3.71 8.23
CA LEU A 97 6.83 -4.39 7.69
C LEU A 97 7.11 -5.73 8.38
N GLN A 98 6.83 -5.84 9.67
CA GLN A 98 7.12 -7.07 10.44
C GLN A 98 6.00 -8.10 10.34
N GLN A 99 4.75 -7.68 10.22
CA GLN A 99 3.61 -8.58 10.32
C GLN A 99 2.72 -8.59 9.08
N GLY A 100 2.95 -7.72 8.13
CA GLY A 100 2.19 -7.67 6.89
C GLY A 100 2.53 -8.80 5.92
N PHE A 101 3.68 -9.44 6.12
CA PHE A 101 4.19 -10.49 5.25
C PHE A 101 4.75 -11.65 6.07
N LYS A 102 4.73 -12.84 5.47
CA LYS A 102 5.36 -14.03 6.07
C LYS A 102 6.88 -13.93 5.95
N ASP A 103 7.55 -14.49 6.91
CA ASP A 103 9.02 -14.59 6.88
C ASP A 103 9.51 -15.52 5.76
#